data_12456174b30e361ddeface1a257e2f7b
#
_entry.id   12456174b30e361ddeface1a257e2f7b
#
_cell.length_a   1.000
_cell.length_b   1.000
_cell.length_c   1.000
_cell.angle_alpha   90.00
_cell.angle_beta   90.00
_cell.angle_gamma   90.00
#
_symmetry.space_group_name_H-M   'P 1'
#
loop_
_entity.id
_entity.type
_entity.pdbx_description
1 polymer ?
#
loop_
_entity_poly.entity_id
_entity_poly.type
_entity_poly.pdbx_seq_one_letter_code
_entity_poly.pdbx_strand_id
1 'polypeptide(L)'
;MNKITRTFKKLKEFVRALKGNMPEVTIKSTKNGIFCGFKNDYLFKQAIENGIHEPHFVELIDNFLLPTDIALDIGGNIGTHAILLSKKLSKGHVYTFEPQSLVFSILQNNLLLNSCENVTAYRFAISNKDHSTISMQPFTFNKKSINNAALQIDLDGAMGDFTLTRSLDSFKFKKVSFIKIDIQGSEVMALQGAKDLILKQKPVIFIEIEEQYLRDLGTSTKELLETLFSLNYALYRIEVNYPCDYICVPNDKASSFEDTVLNKLSFQTSKKIFGKSAKVTFAKNTDQIYEKLEII
;
A
#
# COMPACT_ATOMS: atom_id res chain seq x y z
N MET A 1 47.66 -2.29 -31.50
CA MET A 1 46.38 -1.72 -30.94
C MET A 1 46.76 -0.73 -29.87
N ASN A 2 46.51 0.56 -30.08
CA ASN A 2 47.05 1.66 -29.28
C ASN A 2 46.41 1.64 -27.85
N LYS A 3 47.17 2.02 -26.83
CA LYS A 3 46.77 2.05 -25.42
C LYS A 3 45.41 2.77 -25.23
N ILE A 4 45.17 3.82 -26.00
CA ILE A 4 43.95 4.61 -26.05
C ILE A 4 42.75 3.74 -26.51
N THR A 5 42.88 2.94 -27.55
CA THR A 5 41.81 2.08 -28.08
C THR A 5 41.41 0.99 -27.07
N ARG A 6 42.38 0.51 -26.26
CA ARG A 6 42.15 -0.47 -25.20
C ARG A 6 41.38 0.14 -24.00
N THR A 7 41.71 1.38 -23.69
CA THR A 7 40.97 2.13 -22.61
C THR A 7 39.56 2.44 -23.03
N PHE A 8 39.33 2.87 -24.27
CA PHE A 8 37.94 3.09 -24.78
C PHE A 8 37.12 1.81 -24.85
N LYS A 9 37.75 0.68 -25.19
CA LYS A 9 37.06 -0.62 -25.19
C LYS A 9 36.66 -1.02 -23.78
N LYS A 10 37.53 -0.89 -22.77
CA LYS A 10 37.24 -1.15 -21.37
C LYS A 10 36.16 -0.22 -20.83
N LEU A 11 36.18 1.07 -21.18
CA LEU A 11 35.14 2.02 -20.77
C LEU A 11 33.79 1.65 -21.41
N LYS A 12 33.74 1.27 -22.68
CA LYS A 12 32.52 0.78 -23.33
C LYS A 12 31.99 -0.51 -22.68
N GLU A 13 32.87 -1.44 -22.33
CA GLU A 13 32.50 -2.67 -21.62
C GLU A 13 32.01 -2.39 -20.23
N PHE A 14 32.62 -1.45 -19.48
CA PHE A 14 32.19 -0.99 -18.18
C PHE A 14 30.82 -0.30 -18.25
N VAL A 15 30.62 0.64 -19.19
CA VAL A 15 29.34 1.30 -19.43
C VAL A 15 28.26 0.32 -19.87
N ARG A 16 28.65 -0.73 -20.65
CA ARG A 16 27.71 -1.79 -21.06
C ARG A 16 27.37 -2.72 -19.91
N ALA A 17 28.30 -2.98 -18.99
CA ALA A 17 28.04 -3.72 -17.76
C ALA A 17 27.14 -2.93 -16.81
N LEU A 18 27.39 -1.63 -16.67
CA LEU A 18 26.49 -0.73 -15.91
C LEU A 18 25.09 -0.67 -16.53
N LYS A 19 24.98 -0.45 -17.85
CA LYS A 19 23.67 -0.47 -18.54
C LYS A 19 22.98 -1.83 -18.46
N GLY A 20 23.77 -2.91 -18.44
CA GLY A 20 23.24 -4.26 -18.32
C GLY A 20 22.59 -4.57 -16.96
N ASN A 21 22.92 -3.78 -15.92
CA ASN A 21 22.41 -3.95 -14.55
C ASN A 21 21.41 -2.86 -14.14
N MET A 22 21.25 -1.80 -14.94
CA MET A 22 20.24 -0.78 -14.67
C MET A 22 18.87 -1.24 -15.17
N PRO A 23 17.82 -1.13 -14.36
CA PRO A 23 16.47 -1.41 -14.81
C PRO A 23 16.07 -0.41 -15.88
N GLU A 24 15.37 -0.88 -16.89
CA GLU A 24 14.80 -0.03 -17.91
C GLU A 24 13.59 0.70 -17.33
N VAL A 25 13.71 2.01 -17.16
CA VAL A 25 12.59 2.88 -16.81
C VAL A 25 11.77 3.14 -18.06
N THR A 26 10.47 3.02 -17.95
CA THR A 26 9.55 3.26 -19.07
C THR A 26 8.35 4.07 -18.60
N ILE A 27 7.72 4.78 -19.54
CA ILE A 27 6.49 5.54 -19.30
C ILE A 27 5.41 4.96 -20.19
N LYS A 28 4.24 4.69 -19.62
CA LYS A 28 3.08 4.14 -20.32
C LYS A 28 1.81 4.89 -19.98
N SER A 29 0.99 5.15 -21.00
CA SER A 29 -0.36 5.65 -20.84
C SER A 29 -1.34 4.48 -20.73
N THR A 30 -2.23 4.56 -19.76
CA THR A 30 -3.32 3.60 -19.51
C THR A 30 -4.65 4.35 -19.41
N LYS A 31 -5.77 3.64 -19.32
CA LYS A 31 -7.07 4.29 -19.08
C LYS A 31 -7.15 5.01 -17.72
N ASN A 32 -6.32 4.62 -16.76
CA ASN A 32 -6.32 5.17 -15.40
C ASN A 32 -5.23 6.20 -15.14
N GLY A 33 -4.37 6.45 -16.11
CA GLY A 33 -3.34 7.47 -16.00
C GLY A 33 -2.08 7.13 -16.78
N ILE A 34 -1.09 7.98 -16.62
CA ILE A 34 0.25 7.83 -17.19
C ILE A 34 1.17 7.37 -16.07
N PHE A 35 1.84 6.25 -16.24
CA PHE A 35 2.72 5.69 -15.23
C PHE A 35 4.15 5.57 -15.74
N CYS A 36 5.07 6.06 -14.95
CA CYS A 36 6.50 5.80 -15.02
C CYS A 36 6.83 4.66 -14.03
N GLY A 37 7.70 3.75 -14.43
CA GLY A 37 8.15 2.66 -13.57
C GLY A 37 9.20 1.79 -14.23
N PHE A 38 9.63 0.77 -13.52
CA PHE A 38 10.59 -0.20 -14.05
C PHE A 38 9.88 -1.27 -14.88
N LYS A 39 10.33 -1.46 -16.12
CA LYS A 39 9.72 -2.37 -17.11
C LYS A 39 9.48 -3.80 -16.59
N ASN A 40 10.30 -4.28 -15.67
CA ASN A 40 10.22 -5.62 -15.11
C ASN A 40 9.61 -5.66 -13.71
N ASP A 41 9.13 -4.52 -13.19
CA ASP A 41 8.44 -4.46 -11.91
C ASP A 41 7.03 -5.07 -12.03
N TYR A 42 6.68 -5.89 -11.03
CA TYR A 42 5.40 -6.62 -11.03
C TYR A 42 4.22 -5.67 -10.98
N LEU A 43 4.22 -4.73 -10.02
CA LEU A 43 3.12 -3.78 -9.84
C LEU A 43 2.95 -2.88 -11.05
N PHE A 44 4.08 -2.39 -11.60
CA PHE A 44 4.07 -1.57 -12.81
C PHE A 44 3.47 -2.34 -14.00
N LYS A 45 3.80 -3.63 -14.17
CA LYS A 45 3.18 -4.48 -15.20
C LYS A 45 1.69 -4.61 -15.00
N GLN A 46 1.23 -4.88 -13.78
CA GLN A 46 -0.20 -5.00 -13.48
C GLN A 46 -0.94 -3.68 -13.78
N ALA A 47 -0.39 -2.56 -13.36
CA ALA A 47 -0.97 -1.24 -13.65
C ALA A 47 -1.08 -0.95 -15.15
N ILE A 48 -0.11 -1.41 -15.97
CA ILE A 48 -0.11 -1.22 -17.42
C ILE A 48 -1.01 -2.22 -18.14
N GLU A 49 -0.86 -3.51 -17.86
CA GLU A 49 -1.52 -4.59 -18.61
C GLU A 49 -3.01 -4.61 -18.34
N ASN A 50 -3.41 -4.45 -17.09
CA ASN A 50 -4.81 -4.48 -16.69
C ASN A 50 -5.44 -3.07 -16.64
N GLY A 51 -4.62 -2.02 -16.71
CA GLY A 51 -5.02 -0.63 -16.58
C GLY A 51 -5.51 -0.26 -15.18
N ILE A 52 -5.67 -1.23 -14.30
CA ILE A 52 -6.06 -1.10 -12.89
C ILE A 52 -5.35 -2.22 -12.15
N HIS A 53 -4.66 -1.86 -11.08
CA HIS A 53 -4.32 -2.76 -10.00
C HIS A 53 -5.53 -2.75 -9.06
N GLU A 54 -6.02 -3.87 -8.60
CA GLU A 54 -7.17 -3.99 -7.68
C GLU A 54 -8.47 -3.30 -8.16
N PRO A 55 -9.23 -3.90 -9.08
CA PRO A 55 -10.50 -3.36 -9.56
C PRO A 55 -11.53 -3.16 -8.44
N HIS A 56 -11.51 -4.01 -7.41
CA HIS A 56 -12.40 -3.94 -6.24
C HIS A 56 -12.14 -2.67 -5.40
N PHE A 57 -10.90 -2.20 -5.30
CA PHE A 57 -10.59 -0.93 -4.66
C PHE A 57 -11.26 0.24 -5.37
N VAL A 58 -11.18 0.28 -6.71
CA VAL A 58 -11.82 1.34 -7.51
C VAL A 58 -13.33 1.35 -7.29
N GLU A 59 -13.95 0.17 -7.36
CA GLU A 59 -15.39 0.06 -7.16
C GLU A 59 -15.82 0.50 -5.74
N LEU A 60 -15.03 0.15 -4.72
CA LEU A 60 -15.27 0.60 -3.35
C LEU A 60 -15.23 2.12 -3.25
N ILE A 61 -14.16 2.77 -3.71
CA ILE A 61 -14.01 4.23 -3.57
C ILE A 61 -15.07 4.98 -4.40
N ASP A 62 -15.47 4.44 -5.54
CA ASP A 62 -16.50 5.05 -6.39
C ASP A 62 -17.89 5.02 -5.72
N ASN A 63 -18.21 3.98 -4.98
CA ASN A 63 -19.48 3.85 -4.28
C ASN A 63 -19.50 4.51 -2.89
N PHE A 64 -18.33 4.75 -2.29
CA PHE A 64 -18.24 5.26 -0.92
C PHE A 64 -17.82 6.74 -0.84
N LEU A 65 -16.76 7.15 -1.54
CA LEU A 65 -16.15 8.46 -1.34
C LEU A 65 -16.88 9.58 -2.09
N LEU A 66 -16.98 10.72 -1.44
CA LEU A 66 -17.46 11.97 -2.03
C LEU A 66 -16.29 12.80 -2.58
N PRO A 67 -16.49 13.63 -3.61
CA PRO A 67 -15.41 14.46 -4.17
C PRO A 67 -14.71 15.39 -3.18
N THR A 68 -15.35 15.71 -2.04
CA THR A 68 -14.84 16.62 -1.01
C THR A 68 -14.13 15.92 0.15
N ASP A 69 -14.07 14.59 0.14
CA ASP A 69 -13.48 13.80 1.20
C ASP A 69 -11.95 13.93 1.27
N ILE A 70 -11.39 13.50 2.40
CA ILE A 70 -9.95 13.40 2.61
C ILE A 70 -9.59 11.93 2.82
N ALA A 71 -8.60 11.45 2.08
CA ALA A 71 -8.08 10.10 2.19
C ALA A 71 -6.60 10.09 2.57
N LEU A 72 -6.21 9.05 3.32
CA LEU A 72 -4.82 8.70 3.58
C LEU A 72 -4.49 7.41 2.83
N ASP A 73 -3.35 7.39 2.14
CA ASP A 73 -2.82 6.25 1.40
C ASP A 73 -1.47 5.87 2.01
N ILE A 74 -1.48 4.86 2.89
CA ILE A 74 -0.32 4.38 3.62
C ILE A 74 0.30 3.22 2.85
N GLY A 75 1.54 3.40 2.37
CA GLY A 75 2.15 2.53 1.38
C GLY A 75 1.77 2.95 -0.04
N GLY A 76 2.10 4.20 -0.40
CA GLY A 76 1.73 4.79 -1.69
C GLY A 76 2.39 4.15 -2.89
N ASN A 77 3.50 3.45 -2.66
CA ASN A 77 4.27 2.76 -3.68
C ASN A 77 4.51 3.66 -4.91
N ILE A 78 4.29 3.20 -6.13
CA ILE A 78 4.43 4.01 -7.37
C ILE A 78 3.23 4.94 -7.63
N GLY A 79 2.24 5.02 -6.74
CA GLY A 79 1.13 5.97 -6.79
C GLY A 79 -0.13 5.48 -7.51
N THR A 80 -0.30 4.19 -7.74
CA THR A 80 -1.49 3.65 -8.40
C THR A 80 -2.78 4.05 -7.68
N HIS A 81 -2.85 3.83 -6.37
CA HIS A 81 -4.01 4.19 -5.54
C HIS A 81 -4.12 5.70 -5.31
N ALA A 82 -3.00 6.38 -5.04
CA ALA A 82 -2.99 7.84 -4.86
C ALA A 82 -3.57 8.59 -6.07
N ILE A 83 -3.27 8.15 -7.29
CA ILE A 83 -3.81 8.74 -8.54
C ILE A 83 -5.31 8.48 -8.68
N LEU A 84 -5.78 7.28 -8.36
CA LEU A 84 -7.21 6.95 -8.39
C LEU A 84 -7.99 7.78 -7.35
N LEU A 85 -7.47 7.85 -6.12
CA LEU A 85 -8.02 8.68 -5.05
C LEU A 85 -8.02 10.17 -5.43
N SER A 86 -6.95 10.68 -6.05
CA SER A 86 -6.86 12.07 -6.52
C SER A 86 -7.99 12.43 -7.49
N LYS A 87 -8.25 11.55 -8.45
CA LYS A 87 -9.34 11.75 -9.44
C LYS A 87 -10.71 11.72 -8.79
N LYS A 88 -10.93 10.79 -7.86
CA LYS A 88 -12.19 10.66 -7.13
C LYS A 88 -12.44 11.86 -6.22
N LEU A 89 -11.42 12.33 -5.52
CA LEU A 89 -11.49 13.39 -4.53
C LEU A 89 -11.18 14.78 -5.15
N SER A 90 -11.79 15.10 -6.28
CA SER A 90 -11.48 16.28 -7.09
C SER A 90 -11.64 17.63 -6.38
N LYS A 91 -12.33 17.68 -5.24
CA LYS A 91 -12.52 18.85 -4.36
C LYS A 91 -12.03 18.57 -2.93
N GLY A 92 -11.47 17.41 -2.71
CA GLY A 92 -10.91 16.92 -1.46
C GLY A 92 -9.39 16.88 -1.49
N HIS A 93 -8.80 15.98 -0.70
CA HIS A 93 -7.34 15.86 -0.64
C HIS A 93 -6.90 14.43 -0.36
N VAL A 94 -5.73 14.05 -0.86
CA VAL A 94 -5.07 12.78 -0.59
C VAL A 94 -3.73 13.06 0.08
N TYR A 95 -3.44 12.37 1.17
CA TYR A 95 -2.11 12.31 1.74
C TYR A 95 -1.57 10.90 1.54
N THR A 96 -0.45 10.77 0.81
CA THR A 96 0.17 9.47 0.54
C THR A 96 1.55 9.39 1.19
N PHE A 97 1.90 8.20 1.70
CA PHE A 97 3.13 7.95 2.46
C PHE A 97 3.87 6.77 1.86
N GLU A 98 5.11 6.99 1.45
CA GLU A 98 6.00 5.97 0.89
C GLU A 98 7.42 6.15 1.45
N PRO A 99 7.93 5.20 2.25
CA PRO A 99 9.22 5.37 2.93
C PRO A 99 10.43 5.24 2.03
N GLN A 100 10.37 4.44 0.96
CA GLN A 100 11.52 4.15 0.12
C GLN A 100 11.85 5.28 -0.84
N SER A 101 13.10 5.73 -0.84
CA SER A 101 13.53 6.90 -1.61
C SER A 101 13.31 6.77 -3.12
N LEU A 102 13.65 5.61 -3.68
CA LEU A 102 13.53 5.39 -5.12
C LEU A 102 12.08 5.24 -5.55
N VAL A 103 11.30 4.46 -4.80
CA VAL A 103 9.86 4.26 -5.05
C VAL A 103 9.12 5.58 -4.86
N PHE A 104 9.44 6.35 -3.81
CA PHE A 104 8.90 7.69 -3.58
C PHE A 104 9.20 8.66 -4.75
N SER A 105 10.39 8.58 -5.34
CA SER A 105 10.73 9.39 -6.51
C SER A 105 9.86 9.03 -7.72
N ILE A 106 9.56 7.75 -7.90
CA ILE A 106 8.64 7.27 -8.96
C ILE A 106 7.21 7.74 -8.66
N LEU A 107 6.75 7.62 -7.41
CA LEU A 107 5.46 8.13 -6.95
C LEU A 107 5.30 9.62 -7.32
N GLN A 108 6.27 10.46 -6.95
CA GLN A 108 6.23 11.89 -7.24
C GLN A 108 6.14 12.16 -8.75
N ASN A 109 6.92 11.46 -9.57
CA ASN A 109 6.85 11.57 -11.03
C ASN A 109 5.47 11.15 -11.56
N ASN A 110 4.89 10.08 -11.04
CA ASN A 110 3.57 9.61 -11.45
C ASN A 110 2.46 10.60 -11.05
N LEU A 111 2.54 11.22 -9.89
CA LEU A 111 1.62 12.28 -9.49
C LEU A 111 1.72 13.49 -10.43
N LEU A 112 2.93 13.89 -10.79
CA LEU A 112 3.18 14.98 -11.74
C LEU A 112 2.63 14.66 -13.13
N LEU A 113 2.91 13.47 -13.67
CA LEU A 113 2.44 13.02 -14.98
C LEU A 113 0.90 12.98 -15.09
N ASN A 114 0.21 12.86 -13.96
CA ASN A 114 -1.25 12.81 -13.90
C ASN A 114 -1.89 14.10 -13.37
N SER A 115 -1.11 15.17 -13.18
CA SER A 115 -1.60 16.48 -12.68
C SER A 115 -2.37 16.35 -11.35
N CYS A 116 -1.87 15.52 -10.43
CA CYS A 116 -2.50 15.27 -9.13
C CYS A 116 -2.20 16.42 -8.15
N GLU A 117 -2.79 17.62 -8.37
CA GLU A 117 -2.54 18.81 -7.56
C GLU A 117 -3.11 18.71 -6.13
N ASN A 118 -4.10 17.83 -5.91
CA ASN A 118 -4.75 17.58 -4.63
C ASN A 118 -4.10 16.41 -3.85
N VAL A 119 -2.86 16.05 -4.16
CA VAL A 119 -2.11 15.02 -3.45
C VAL A 119 -0.88 15.61 -2.77
N THR A 120 -0.71 15.31 -1.48
CA THR A 120 0.52 15.59 -0.75
C THR A 120 1.23 14.27 -0.45
N ALA A 121 2.43 14.09 -1.00
CA ALA A 121 3.23 12.90 -0.79
C ALA A 121 4.30 13.15 0.27
N TYR A 122 4.44 12.22 1.21
CA TYR A 122 5.43 12.26 2.29
C TYR A 122 6.34 11.05 2.23
N ARG A 123 7.64 11.27 2.37
CA ARG A 123 8.62 10.20 2.51
C ARG A 123 8.82 9.85 3.99
N PHE A 124 7.85 9.15 4.57
CA PHE A 124 7.87 8.65 5.93
C PHE A 124 7.33 7.22 5.97
N ALA A 125 7.85 6.41 6.89
CA ALA A 125 7.19 5.19 7.31
C ALA A 125 6.17 5.52 8.41
N ILE A 126 4.93 5.08 8.26
CA ILE A 126 3.91 5.26 9.28
C ILE A 126 4.06 4.18 10.34
N SER A 127 4.11 4.60 11.61
CA SER A 127 4.38 3.74 12.76
C SER A 127 3.76 4.34 14.04
N ASN A 128 3.90 3.66 15.15
CA ASN A 128 3.48 4.13 16.48
C ASN A 128 4.53 5.03 17.18
N LYS A 129 5.65 5.32 16.51
CA LYS A 129 6.72 6.18 17.04
C LYS A 129 7.07 7.27 16.05
N ASP A 130 7.26 8.49 16.58
CA ASP A 130 7.75 9.61 15.77
C ASP A 130 9.27 9.71 15.80
N HIS A 131 9.85 10.19 14.69
CA HIS A 131 11.25 10.54 14.56
C HIS A 131 12.25 9.40 14.84
N SER A 132 11.82 8.14 14.79
CA SER A 132 12.74 7.01 14.79
C SER A 132 13.29 6.79 13.39
N THR A 133 14.57 6.49 13.28
CA THR A 133 15.16 6.08 12.00
C THR A 133 14.97 4.59 11.82
N ILE A 134 14.46 4.19 10.67
CA ILE A 134 14.37 2.79 10.25
C ILE A 134 15.07 2.59 8.91
N SER A 135 15.50 1.36 8.66
CA SER A 135 16.01 0.91 7.37
C SER A 135 14.91 0.17 6.62
N MET A 136 14.78 0.45 5.33
CA MET A 136 13.94 -0.35 4.44
C MET A 136 14.81 -1.35 3.69
N GLN A 137 14.27 -2.51 3.34
CA GLN A 137 14.98 -3.48 2.51
C GLN A 137 15.52 -2.79 1.24
N PRO A 138 16.75 -3.09 0.81
CA PRO A 138 17.35 -2.43 -0.33
C PRO A 138 16.59 -2.77 -1.60
N PHE A 139 16.40 -1.78 -2.43
CA PHE A 139 15.84 -1.98 -3.76
C PHE A 139 16.75 -2.88 -4.59
N THR A 140 16.23 -3.98 -5.10
CA THR A 140 17.01 -4.93 -5.90
C THR A 140 16.68 -4.80 -7.38
N PHE A 141 17.71 -4.60 -8.19
CA PHE A 141 17.61 -4.52 -9.65
C PHE A 141 17.78 -5.90 -10.32
N ASN A 142 17.01 -6.90 -9.87
CA ASN A 142 17.09 -8.22 -10.51
C ASN A 142 16.40 -8.19 -11.87
N LYS A 143 17.10 -8.63 -12.93
CA LYS A 143 16.64 -8.55 -14.32
C LYS A 143 15.41 -9.40 -14.66
N LYS A 144 15.10 -10.44 -13.87
CA LYS A 144 14.06 -11.40 -14.23
C LYS A 144 12.68 -11.06 -13.65
N SER A 145 12.62 -10.49 -12.48
CA SER A 145 11.41 -10.02 -11.85
C SER A 145 11.78 -9.08 -10.71
N ILE A 146 11.16 -7.93 -10.66
CA ILE A 146 11.31 -6.97 -9.58
C ILE A 146 9.93 -6.91 -8.91
N ASN A 147 9.85 -7.29 -7.65
CA ASN A 147 8.66 -7.04 -6.84
C ASN A 147 9.02 -6.04 -5.74
N ASN A 148 8.99 -4.77 -6.09
CA ASN A 148 9.28 -3.71 -5.14
C ASN A 148 8.06 -3.33 -4.30
N ALA A 149 6.89 -3.88 -4.62
CA ALA A 149 5.70 -3.70 -3.81
C ALA A 149 5.80 -4.42 -2.46
N ALA A 150 6.59 -5.50 -2.38
CA ALA A 150 6.77 -6.32 -1.18
C ALA A 150 8.02 -5.98 -0.35
N LEU A 151 8.53 -4.75 -0.44
CA LEU A 151 9.69 -4.34 0.35
C LEU A 151 9.27 -3.95 1.78
N GLN A 152 9.88 -4.60 2.77
CA GLN A 152 9.59 -4.44 4.19
C GLN A 152 10.64 -3.59 4.91
N ILE A 153 10.40 -3.34 6.19
CA ILE A 153 11.41 -2.82 7.11
C ILE A 153 12.55 -3.86 7.22
N ASP A 154 13.79 -3.37 7.09
CA ASP A 154 15.01 -4.16 7.29
C ASP A 154 15.39 -4.11 8.77
N LEU A 155 15.08 -5.18 9.49
CA LEU A 155 15.34 -5.28 10.93
C LEU A 155 16.83 -5.34 11.25
N ASP A 156 17.66 -5.86 10.35
CA ASP A 156 19.12 -5.94 10.53
C ASP A 156 19.82 -4.59 10.30
N GLY A 157 19.16 -3.66 9.60
CA GLY A 157 19.58 -2.26 9.49
C GLY A 157 20.91 -2.01 8.76
N ALA A 158 21.47 -3.05 8.10
CA ALA A 158 22.87 -3.01 7.70
C ALA A 158 23.15 -2.26 6.39
N MET A 159 22.22 -2.20 5.44
CA MET A 159 22.49 -1.67 4.09
C MET A 159 21.23 -1.13 3.38
N GLY A 160 20.23 -0.72 4.10
CA GLY A 160 18.97 -0.28 3.52
C GLY A 160 18.87 1.20 3.20
N ASP A 161 17.73 1.57 2.66
CA ASP A 161 17.32 2.96 2.47
C ASP A 161 16.73 3.50 3.78
N PHE A 162 17.41 4.47 4.40
CA PHE A 162 17.00 5.02 5.69
C PHE A 162 15.87 6.05 5.52
N THR A 163 14.88 5.95 6.39
CA THR A 163 13.78 6.90 6.50
C THR A 163 13.39 7.15 7.95
N LEU A 164 12.59 8.19 8.18
CA LEU A 164 12.03 8.50 9.49
C LEU A 164 10.63 7.89 9.63
N THR A 165 10.30 7.52 10.86
CA THR A 165 8.93 7.14 11.22
C THR A 165 8.11 8.34 11.66
N ARG A 166 6.80 8.29 11.39
CA ARG A 166 5.81 9.23 11.91
C ARG A 166 4.54 8.49 12.31
N SER A 167 3.91 8.92 13.39
CA SER A 167 2.56 8.51 13.73
C SER A 167 1.52 9.37 12.98
N LEU A 168 0.40 8.80 12.58
CA LEU A 168 -0.67 9.59 11.96
C LEU A 168 -1.27 10.60 12.96
N ASP A 169 -1.26 10.29 14.24
CA ASP A 169 -1.75 11.16 15.30
C ASP A 169 -0.89 12.43 15.47
N SER A 170 0.37 12.41 15.02
CA SER A 170 1.24 13.60 15.01
C SER A 170 0.85 14.63 13.93
N PHE A 171 0.07 14.23 12.93
CA PHE A 171 -0.46 15.12 11.91
C PHE A 171 -1.81 15.71 12.36
N LYS A 172 -2.08 16.94 11.97
CA LYS A 172 -3.36 17.61 12.27
C LYS A 172 -4.28 17.55 11.04
N PHE A 173 -4.59 16.32 10.59
CA PHE A 173 -5.53 16.17 9.48
C PHE A 173 -6.92 16.69 9.88
N LYS A 174 -7.56 17.34 8.91
CA LYS A 174 -8.99 17.66 9.01
C LYS A 174 -9.78 16.35 8.93
N LYS A 175 -11.05 16.38 8.67
CA LYS A 175 -11.92 15.21 8.61
C LYS A 175 -11.44 14.18 7.58
N VAL A 176 -10.78 13.10 8.02
CA VAL A 176 -10.39 11.95 7.21
C VAL A 176 -11.57 11.00 7.10
N SER A 177 -11.97 10.67 5.87
CA SER A 177 -13.08 9.76 5.59
C SER A 177 -12.62 8.35 5.27
N PHE A 178 -11.39 8.20 4.77
CA PHE A 178 -10.85 6.93 4.28
C PHE A 178 -9.36 6.80 4.55
N ILE A 179 -8.93 5.58 4.92
CA ILE A 179 -7.51 5.21 5.06
C ILE A 179 -7.29 3.90 4.30
N LYS A 180 -6.33 3.88 3.36
CA LYS A 180 -5.76 2.65 2.80
C LYS A 180 -4.46 2.33 3.54
N ILE A 181 -4.27 1.07 3.94
CA ILE A 181 -3.05 0.58 4.61
C ILE A 181 -2.59 -0.70 3.91
N ASP A 182 -1.41 -0.64 3.33
CA ASP A 182 -0.74 -1.76 2.68
C ASP A 182 0.76 -1.48 2.77
N ILE A 183 1.38 -1.99 3.83
CA ILE A 183 2.76 -1.67 4.25
C ILE A 183 3.55 -2.90 4.69
N GLN A 184 3.11 -4.06 4.20
CA GLN A 184 3.84 -5.31 4.20
C GLN A 184 4.36 -5.72 5.60
N GLY A 185 3.41 -5.78 6.58
CA GLY A 185 3.64 -6.30 7.93
C GLY A 185 3.73 -5.25 9.04
N SER A 186 3.72 -3.94 8.71
CA SER A 186 3.78 -2.85 9.69
C SER A 186 2.40 -2.31 10.10
N GLU A 187 1.31 -2.96 9.69
CA GLU A 187 -0.08 -2.50 9.84
C GLU A 187 -0.47 -2.29 11.30
N VAL A 188 -0.05 -3.20 12.20
CA VAL A 188 -0.31 -3.08 13.64
C VAL A 188 0.29 -1.80 14.21
N MET A 189 1.55 -1.51 13.86
CA MET A 189 2.24 -0.29 14.30
C MET A 189 1.59 0.96 13.72
N ALA A 190 1.15 0.92 12.46
CA ALA A 190 0.46 2.04 11.83
C ALA A 190 -0.90 2.32 12.49
N LEU A 191 -1.69 1.30 12.79
CA LEU A 191 -2.96 1.44 13.51
C LEU A 191 -2.77 1.98 14.93
N GLN A 192 -1.74 1.52 15.64
CA GLN A 192 -1.39 2.05 16.97
C GLN A 192 -1.02 3.54 16.90
N GLY A 193 -0.28 3.96 15.87
CA GLY A 193 0.09 5.36 15.64
C GLY A 193 -1.00 6.24 15.05
N ALA A 194 -2.16 5.66 14.75
CA ALA A 194 -3.35 6.34 14.23
C ALA A 194 -4.53 6.27 15.20
N LYS A 195 -4.31 5.80 16.41
CA LYS A 195 -5.38 5.46 17.36
C LYS A 195 -6.33 6.62 17.64
N ASP A 196 -5.78 7.78 17.96
CA ASP A 196 -6.58 8.96 18.31
C ASP A 196 -7.34 9.50 17.09
N LEU A 197 -6.70 9.52 15.91
CA LEU A 197 -7.33 9.88 14.65
C LEU A 197 -8.52 8.95 14.35
N ILE A 198 -8.28 7.62 14.43
CA ILE A 198 -9.29 6.60 14.11
C ILE A 198 -10.48 6.70 15.07
N LEU A 199 -10.23 6.78 16.38
CA LEU A 199 -11.31 6.89 17.38
C LEU A 199 -12.12 8.17 17.23
N LYS A 200 -11.46 9.30 16.91
CA LYS A 200 -12.11 10.61 16.78
C LYS A 200 -12.85 10.77 15.46
N GLN A 201 -12.24 10.35 14.34
CA GLN A 201 -12.77 10.66 13.01
C GLN A 201 -13.52 9.50 12.37
N LYS A 202 -13.29 8.26 12.83
CA LYS A 202 -13.99 7.06 12.41
C LYS A 202 -14.00 6.88 10.88
N PRO A 203 -12.81 6.88 10.21
CA PRO A 203 -12.72 6.64 8.78
C PRO A 203 -13.09 5.19 8.43
N VAL A 204 -13.48 4.93 7.19
CA VAL A 204 -13.45 3.56 6.65
C VAL A 204 -12.00 3.22 6.34
N ILE A 205 -11.58 2.00 6.67
CA ILE A 205 -10.21 1.55 6.45
C ILE A 205 -10.23 0.40 5.44
N PHE A 206 -9.43 0.52 4.39
CA PHE A 206 -9.09 -0.56 3.48
C PHE A 206 -7.69 -1.04 3.84
N ILE A 207 -7.52 -2.31 4.16
CA ILE A 207 -6.27 -2.84 4.69
C ILE A 207 -5.95 -4.20 4.09
N GLU A 208 -4.71 -4.38 3.63
CA GLU A 208 -4.16 -5.67 3.28
C GLU A 208 -3.69 -6.40 4.54
N ILE A 209 -4.00 -7.69 4.67
CA ILE A 209 -3.62 -8.52 5.82
C ILE A 209 -2.94 -9.79 5.32
N GLU A 210 -1.61 -9.84 5.47
CA GLU A 210 -0.80 -11.01 5.14
C GLU A 210 -0.02 -11.49 6.37
N GLU A 211 -0.37 -12.67 6.87
CA GLU A 211 0.24 -13.26 8.07
C GLU A 211 1.76 -13.39 7.96
N GLN A 212 2.28 -13.75 6.79
CA GLN A 212 3.72 -13.94 6.62
C GLN A 212 4.47 -12.63 6.87
N TYR A 213 4.02 -11.53 6.29
CA TYR A 213 4.66 -10.23 6.47
C TYR A 213 4.53 -9.70 7.90
N LEU A 214 3.38 -9.91 8.54
CA LEU A 214 3.19 -9.58 9.94
C LEU A 214 4.16 -10.34 10.84
N ARG A 215 4.32 -11.66 10.63
CA ARG A 215 5.26 -12.50 11.40
C ARG A 215 6.72 -12.09 11.20
N ASP A 216 7.10 -11.73 9.99
CA ASP A 216 8.46 -11.28 9.69
C ASP A 216 8.84 -10.02 10.49
N LEU A 217 7.85 -9.21 10.87
CA LEU A 217 8.01 -8.02 11.71
C LEU A 217 7.59 -8.22 13.19
N GLY A 218 7.37 -9.48 13.60
CA GLY A 218 7.12 -9.86 14.99
C GLY A 218 5.70 -9.61 15.48
N THR A 219 4.73 -9.44 14.57
CA THR A 219 3.29 -9.31 14.87
C THR A 219 2.51 -10.49 14.28
N SER A 220 1.20 -10.44 14.25
CA SER A 220 0.35 -11.50 13.68
C SER A 220 -1.00 -10.94 13.25
N THR A 221 -1.68 -11.67 12.34
CA THR A 221 -3.07 -11.38 11.98
C THR A 221 -3.97 -11.32 13.21
N LYS A 222 -3.76 -12.21 14.19
CA LYS A 222 -4.53 -12.17 15.43
C LYS A 222 -4.40 -10.81 16.13
N GLU A 223 -3.17 -10.32 16.32
CA GLU A 223 -2.91 -9.04 16.95
C GLU A 223 -3.49 -7.87 16.16
N LEU A 224 -3.40 -7.93 14.83
CA LEU A 224 -3.99 -6.94 13.94
C LEU A 224 -5.51 -6.88 14.09
N LEU A 225 -6.20 -8.04 14.08
CA LEU A 225 -7.64 -8.14 14.27
C LEU A 225 -8.05 -7.65 15.66
N GLU A 226 -7.33 -8.06 16.72
CA GLU A 226 -7.57 -7.57 18.09
C GLU A 226 -7.43 -6.05 18.18
N THR A 227 -6.45 -5.47 17.46
CA THR A 227 -6.27 -4.03 17.38
C THR A 227 -7.48 -3.36 16.73
N LEU A 228 -7.93 -3.83 15.56
CA LEU A 228 -9.10 -3.29 14.86
C LEU A 228 -10.38 -3.42 15.68
N PHE A 229 -10.58 -4.55 16.37
CA PHE A 229 -11.72 -4.74 17.25
C PHE A 229 -11.68 -3.81 18.47
N SER A 230 -10.50 -3.56 19.04
CA SER A 230 -10.33 -2.61 20.14
C SER A 230 -10.67 -1.16 19.73
N LEU A 231 -10.50 -0.85 18.44
CA LEU A 231 -10.90 0.43 17.83
C LEU A 231 -12.39 0.47 17.47
N ASN A 232 -13.16 -0.58 17.78
CA ASN A 232 -14.60 -0.71 17.54
C ASN A 232 -14.98 -0.76 16.04
N TYR A 233 -14.24 -1.58 15.26
CA TYR A 233 -14.50 -1.80 13.83
C TYR A 233 -15.07 -3.18 13.54
N ALA A 234 -15.99 -3.24 12.59
CA ALA A 234 -16.42 -4.45 11.90
C ALA A 234 -15.56 -4.65 10.65
N LEU A 235 -15.25 -5.91 10.33
CA LEU A 235 -14.39 -6.27 9.22
C LEU A 235 -15.18 -7.09 8.19
N TYR A 236 -14.89 -6.82 6.92
CA TYR A 236 -15.42 -7.53 5.77
C TYR A 236 -14.24 -7.90 4.87
N ARG A 237 -13.94 -9.21 4.76
CA ARG A 237 -12.92 -9.67 3.83
C ARG A 237 -13.47 -9.61 2.40
N ILE A 238 -12.67 -9.15 1.47
CA ILE A 238 -13.02 -9.14 0.05
C ILE A 238 -12.75 -10.53 -0.53
N GLU A 239 -13.79 -11.16 -1.09
CA GLU A 239 -13.72 -12.51 -1.64
C GLU A 239 -13.29 -12.44 -3.12
N VAL A 240 -11.98 -12.29 -3.33
CA VAL A 240 -11.31 -12.32 -4.65
C VAL A 240 -10.31 -13.46 -4.70
N ASN A 241 -9.65 -13.66 -5.84
CA ASN A 241 -8.69 -14.76 -6.03
C ASN A 241 -7.52 -14.76 -5.02
N TYR A 242 -7.14 -13.58 -4.51
CA TYR A 242 -6.16 -13.40 -3.45
C TYR A 242 -6.80 -12.58 -2.32
N PRO A 243 -7.45 -13.24 -1.36
CA PRO A 243 -8.35 -12.57 -0.41
C PRO A 243 -7.60 -12.02 0.81
N CYS A 244 -6.64 -11.10 0.57
CA CYS A 244 -5.89 -10.43 1.64
C CYS A 244 -6.46 -9.07 2.03
N ASP A 245 -7.39 -8.55 1.22
CA ASP A 245 -7.97 -7.22 1.42
C ASP A 245 -9.21 -7.25 2.30
N TYR A 246 -9.27 -6.30 3.22
CA TYR A 246 -10.38 -6.12 4.15
C TYR A 246 -10.90 -4.70 4.10
N ILE A 247 -12.22 -4.58 4.20
CA ILE A 247 -12.91 -3.32 4.46
C ILE A 247 -13.27 -3.29 5.95
N CYS A 248 -12.73 -2.32 6.68
CA CYS A 248 -13.00 -2.13 8.10
C CYS A 248 -13.88 -0.89 8.28
N VAL A 249 -15.03 -1.07 8.91
CA VAL A 249 -16.06 -0.04 9.08
C VAL A 249 -16.35 0.15 10.57
N PRO A 250 -16.45 1.39 11.07
CA PRO A 250 -16.87 1.63 12.45
C PRO A 250 -18.18 0.89 12.76
N ASN A 251 -18.26 0.20 13.89
CA ASN A 251 -19.43 -0.64 14.23
C ASN A 251 -20.74 0.13 14.21
N ASP A 252 -20.74 1.40 14.62
CA ASP A 252 -21.90 2.26 14.62
C ASP A 252 -22.39 2.68 13.21
N LYS A 253 -21.57 2.50 12.20
CA LYS A 253 -21.89 2.77 10.78
C LYS A 253 -22.07 1.50 9.94
N ALA A 254 -21.74 0.34 10.47
CA ALA A 254 -21.59 -0.88 9.69
C ALA A 254 -22.87 -1.30 8.96
N SER A 255 -24.02 -1.31 9.61
CA SER A 255 -25.29 -1.70 8.96
C SER A 255 -25.68 -0.72 7.83
N SER A 256 -25.54 0.58 8.07
CA SER A 256 -25.78 1.58 7.02
C SER A 256 -24.80 1.45 5.86
N PHE A 257 -23.54 1.10 6.13
CA PHE A 257 -22.52 0.89 5.11
C PHE A 257 -22.80 -0.37 4.28
N GLU A 258 -23.26 -1.45 4.91
CA GLU A 258 -23.74 -2.65 4.20
C GLU A 258 -24.83 -2.29 3.18
N ASP A 259 -25.86 -1.58 3.62
CA ASP A 259 -27.01 -1.22 2.78
C ASP A 259 -26.66 -0.24 1.67
N THR A 260 -25.81 0.74 1.96
CA THR A 260 -25.55 1.86 1.03
C THR A 260 -24.35 1.64 0.12
N VAL A 261 -23.38 0.81 0.53
CA VAL A 261 -22.13 0.59 -0.17
C VAL A 261 -21.95 -0.88 -0.53
N LEU A 262 -21.81 -1.79 0.44
CA LEU A 262 -21.41 -3.18 0.16
C LEU A 262 -22.39 -3.91 -0.76
N ASN A 263 -23.70 -3.72 -0.57
CA ASN A 263 -24.72 -4.35 -1.41
C ASN A 263 -24.75 -3.86 -2.87
N LYS A 264 -23.97 -2.81 -3.20
CA LYS A 264 -23.83 -2.28 -4.57
C LYS A 264 -22.57 -2.77 -5.28
N LEU A 265 -21.66 -3.42 -4.53
CA LEU A 265 -20.40 -3.90 -5.10
C LEU A 265 -20.63 -5.15 -5.93
N SER A 266 -19.92 -5.27 -7.06
CA SER A 266 -19.97 -6.44 -7.92
C SER A 266 -19.21 -7.65 -7.37
N PHE A 267 -18.29 -7.42 -6.43
CA PHE A 267 -17.54 -8.47 -5.75
C PHE A 267 -18.19 -8.84 -4.41
N GLN A 268 -17.97 -10.07 -3.99
CA GLN A 268 -18.49 -10.56 -2.72
C GLN A 268 -17.59 -10.13 -1.55
N THR A 269 -18.21 -9.87 -0.42
CA THR A 269 -17.52 -9.71 0.86
C THR A 269 -17.95 -10.83 1.81
N SER A 270 -17.07 -11.18 2.75
CA SER A 270 -17.43 -12.10 3.84
C SER A 270 -18.59 -11.52 4.66
N LYS A 271 -19.28 -12.41 5.37
CA LYS A 271 -20.18 -11.95 6.42
C LYS A 271 -19.39 -11.13 7.45
N LYS A 272 -20.06 -10.11 8.00
CA LYS A 272 -19.52 -9.21 9.00
C LYS A 272 -18.87 -9.97 10.16
N ILE A 273 -17.60 -9.68 10.43
CA ILE A 273 -16.84 -10.26 11.53
C ILE A 273 -16.86 -9.28 12.68
N PHE A 274 -17.48 -9.68 13.81
CA PHE A 274 -17.48 -8.93 15.06
C PHE A 274 -16.42 -9.45 16.03
N GLY A 275 -15.80 -8.55 16.80
CA GLY A 275 -14.78 -8.90 17.77
C GLY A 275 -15.23 -9.86 18.85
N LYS A 276 -14.32 -10.68 19.31
CA LYS A 276 -14.22 -11.71 20.35
C LYS A 276 -14.42 -13.15 19.91
N SER A 277 -14.97 -13.46 18.74
CA SER A 277 -15.30 -14.84 18.33
C SER A 277 -14.70 -15.27 16.99
N ALA A 278 -13.78 -14.52 16.44
CA ALA A 278 -13.10 -14.91 15.20
C ALA A 278 -11.97 -15.91 15.51
N LYS A 279 -12.08 -17.14 15.01
CA LYS A 279 -10.99 -18.09 15.00
C LYS A 279 -10.24 -17.95 13.67
N VAL A 280 -8.98 -17.59 13.75
CA VAL A 280 -8.12 -17.56 12.58
C VAL A 280 -7.64 -18.97 12.31
N THR A 281 -8.03 -19.56 11.18
CA THR A 281 -7.51 -20.83 10.70
C THR A 281 -6.72 -20.60 9.42
N PHE A 282 -5.61 -21.31 9.27
CA PHE A 282 -4.76 -21.21 8.10
C PHE A 282 -5.07 -22.35 7.14
N ALA A 283 -5.45 -22.05 5.92
CA ALA A 283 -5.55 -23.03 4.85
C ALA A 283 -4.28 -22.96 3.99
N LYS A 284 -3.65 -24.11 3.77
CA LYS A 284 -2.48 -24.24 2.90
C LYS A 284 -2.96 -24.64 1.51
N ASN A 285 -2.69 -23.80 0.49
CA ASN A 285 -2.91 -24.16 -0.90
C ASN A 285 -1.58 -24.08 -1.64
N THR A 286 -1.10 -25.22 -2.09
CA THR A 286 0.07 -25.59 -2.89
C THR A 286 1.40 -24.92 -2.57
N ASP A 287 1.53 -23.61 -2.32
CA ASP A 287 2.78 -22.94 -1.93
C ASP A 287 2.60 -21.65 -1.12
N GLN A 288 1.37 -21.30 -0.76
CA GLN A 288 1.05 -20.13 0.06
C GLN A 288 0.14 -20.53 1.22
N ILE A 289 0.36 -19.90 2.38
CA ILE A 289 -0.50 -20.08 3.56
C ILE A 289 -1.58 -19.00 3.47
N TYR A 290 -2.83 -19.41 3.24
CA TYR A 290 -3.98 -18.51 3.27
C TYR A 290 -4.65 -18.58 4.63
N GLU A 291 -5.06 -17.42 5.11
CA GLU A 291 -5.88 -17.34 6.30
C GLU A 291 -7.34 -17.65 5.96
N LYS A 292 -7.91 -18.57 6.68
CA LYS A 292 -9.34 -18.78 6.69
C LYS A 292 -9.88 -18.29 8.04
N LEU A 293 -10.57 -17.16 8.02
CA LEU A 293 -11.30 -16.68 9.17
C LEU A 293 -12.58 -17.50 9.35
N GLU A 294 -12.63 -18.31 10.40
CA GLU A 294 -13.87 -18.97 10.81
C GLU A 294 -14.54 -18.11 11.88
N ILE A 295 -15.79 -17.74 11.62
CA ILE A 295 -16.66 -17.08 12.60
C ILE A 295 -17.20 -18.16 13.49
N ILE A 296 -16.90 -18.12 14.79
CA ILE A 296 -17.51 -18.97 15.82
C ILE A 296 -18.66 -18.25 16.47
#